data_559cac0d71573cab3dee27b7bfec28f4
#
_entry.id   559cac0d71573cab3dee27b7bfec28f4
#
_cell.length_a   1.000
_cell.length_b   1.000
_cell.length_c   1.000
_cell.angle_alpha   90.00
_cell.angle_beta   90.00
_cell.angle_gamma   90.00
#
_symmetry.space_group_name_H-M   'P 1'
#
loop_
_entity.id
_entity.type
_entity.pdbx_description
1 polymer ?
#
loop_
_entity_poly.entity_id
_entity_poly.type
_entity_poly.pdbx_seq_one_letter_code
_entity_poly.pdbx_strand_id
1 'polypeptide(L)'
;MLSGRRGVRSRSDVNYYTARKLEDMARSMERLAKAFDEGMHKTGSLTRDDGLAAMQTSASMVCQDCSQCGIYAESEREDSYYLYYLLRAFEQKGQIEKEDMPRPFLAGCRKKEDYLAQLNRSLARAAMNLSWKNRFLESRDAVVSQFRELSLILGEFSHQIDQAADITEEYGYIMKKLFRRCHVAVENMLILEYESGRREAYVTARTTNGRCMTAKDASELMSEVIPGTRWNPAKDSRSIITRQSGTVRFEEDGEYQLLYGAARVPKQGERCSGDNYTFCESPGSQAMISLCDGMGCGEPACEESGQVVELTENLLEAGFGSRAAFKLVNTVLLLAGTEQHPAALDMSCVDLYTGVLDVMKLGAAPTFVLGQEGAEVLEAGQVPAGILSEAEPVMLSRKLWDGDHIIMVTDGVLDALPGEDKEQAMCQFLESLDFMPPQEMAERILEFALSFVPGARDDMTVLTAGIWKKE
;
A
#
# COMPACT_ATOMS: atom_id res chain seq x y z
N MET A 1 -11.32 -13.60 -46.69
CA MET A 1 -11.16 -14.83 -45.90
C MET A 1 -9.70 -15.20 -45.91
N LEU A 2 -8.95 -14.78 -44.91
CA LEU A 2 -7.62 -15.28 -44.59
C LEU A 2 -7.65 -15.65 -43.12
N SER A 3 -7.92 -16.94 -42.87
CA SER A 3 -7.81 -17.54 -41.54
C SER A 3 -6.31 -17.60 -41.21
N GLY A 4 -5.83 -16.66 -40.41
CA GLY A 4 -4.50 -16.74 -39.81
C GLY A 4 -4.42 -17.97 -38.91
N ARG A 5 -3.59 -18.93 -39.30
CA ARG A 5 -3.10 -19.97 -38.43
C ARG A 5 -2.35 -19.27 -37.29
N ARG A 6 -2.92 -19.24 -36.08
CA ARG A 6 -2.17 -18.99 -34.85
C ARG A 6 -1.10 -20.07 -34.78
N GLY A 7 0.16 -19.72 -35.09
CA GLY A 7 1.31 -20.59 -34.88
C GLY A 7 1.33 -20.99 -33.39
N VAL A 8 1.75 -22.20 -33.12
CA VAL A 8 2.03 -22.65 -31.75
C VAL A 8 3.10 -21.71 -31.23
N ARG A 9 2.76 -20.84 -30.26
CA ARG A 9 3.71 -19.95 -29.62
C ARG A 9 4.80 -20.79 -28.95
N SER A 10 6.04 -20.60 -29.37
CA SER A 10 7.19 -21.33 -28.79
C SER A 10 7.43 -20.83 -27.39
N ARG A 11 7.35 -21.72 -26.43
CA ARG A 11 7.70 -21.44 -25.03
C ARG A 11 9.21 -21.56 -24.89
N SER A 12 9.86 -20.54 -24.33
CA SER A 12 11.30 -20.61 -24.06
C SER A 12 11.56 -21.53 -22.86
N ASP A 13 12.52 -22.48 -22.97
CA ASP A 13 12.93 -23.32 -21.85
C ASP A 13 13.44 -22.49 -20.65
N VAL A 14 14.03 -21.32 -20.93
CA VAL A 14 14.51 -20.40 -19.90
C VAL A 14 13.36 -19.79 -19.13
N ASN A 15 12.30 -19.37 -19.81
CA ASN A 15 11.11 -18.81 -19.19
C ASN A 15 10.44 -19.85 -18.27
N TYR A 16 10.29 -21.08 -18.75
CA TYR A 16 9.76 -22.17 -17.95
C TYR A 16 10.57 -22.44 -16.68
N TYR A 17 11.90 -22.49 -16.80
CA TYR A 17 12.78 -22.70 -15.66
C TYR A 17 12.72 -21.55 -14.65
N THR A 18 12.70 -20.32 -15.12
CA THR A 18 12.62 -19.11 -14.28
C THR A 18 11.29 -19.04 -13.56
N ALA A 19 10.18 -19.26 -14.27
CA ALA A 19 8.84 -19.30 -13.70
C ALA A 19 8.74 -20.36 -12.59
N ARG A 20 9.25 -21.56 -12.84
CA ARG A 20 9.24 -22.63 -11.84
C ARG A 20 10.05 -22.29 -10.59
N LYS A 21 11.18 -21.59 -10.74
CA LYS A 21 11.97 -21.09 -9.60
C LYS A 21 11.20 -20.10 -8.75
N LEU A 22 10.50 -19.17 -9.39
CA LEU A 22 9.65 -18.18 -8.70
C LEU A 22 8.48 -18.87 -7.98
N GLU A 23 7.86 -19.87 -8.61
CA GLU A 23 6.80 -20.67 -7.99
C GLU A 23 7.31 -21.45 -6.76
N ASP A 24 8.53 -22.00 -6.81
CA ASP A 24 9.15 -22.66 -5.67
C ASP A 24 9.43 -21.69 -4.52
N MET A 25 9.84 -20.43 -4.83
CA MET A 25 10.00 -19.36 -3.85
C MET A 25 8.65 -18.95 -3.26
N ALA A 26 7.62 -18.77 -4.07
CA ALA A 26 6.26 -18.46 -3.63
C ALA A 26 5.76 -19.52 -2.64
N ARG A 27 5.88 -20.80 -2.98
CA ARG A 27 5.51 -21.91 -2.09
C ARG A 27 6.33 -21.92 -0.79
N SER A 28 7.58 -21.47 -0.82
CA SER A 28 8.40 -21.37 0.38
C SER A 28 7.92 -20.25 1.30
N MET A 29 7.52 -19.11 0.76
CA MET A 29 6.92 -17.99 1.53
C MET A 29 5.59 -18.43 2.16
N GLU A 30 4.73 -19.14 1.42
CA GLU A 30 3.48 -19.67 1.97
C GLU A 30 3.70 -20.68 3.10
N ARG A 31 4.75 -21.52 3.01
CA ARG A 31 5.13 -22.44 4.11
C ARG A 31 5.63 -21.70 5.34
N LEU A 32 6.40 -20.62 5.15
CA LEU A 32 6.82 -19.75 6.25
C LEU A 32 5.62 -19.08 6.90
N ALA A 33 4.70 -18.52 6.12
CA ALA A 33 3.47 -17.96 6.64
C ALA A 33 2.71 -18.96 7.52
N LYS A 34 2.50 -20.19 7.04
CA LYS A 34 1.84 -21.26 7.81
C LYS A 34 2.58 -21.62 9.09
N ALA A 35 3.91 -21.72 9.03
CA ALA A 35 4.72 -22.06 10.21
C ALA A 35 4.64 -20.97 11.31
N PHE A 36 4.50 -19.72 10.92
CA PHE A 36 4.30 -18.60 11.87
C PHE A 36 2.85 -18.48 12.35
N ASP A 37 1.86 -18.91 11.56
CA ASP A 37 0.43 -18.83 11.90
C ASP A 37 -0.01 -19.88 12.92
N GLU A 38 0.72 -21.02 13.02
CA GLU A 38 0.44 -22.09 13.98
C GLU A 38 0.69 -21.61 15.41
N GLY A 39 -0.36 -21.54 16.25
CA GLY A 39 -0.19 -21.36 17.68
C GLY A 39 -1.20 -20.49 18.40
N MET A 40 -0.76 -19.44 19.09
CA MET A 40 -1.55 -18.69 20.05
C MET A 40 -2.49 -17.69 19.39
N HIS A 41 -3.72 -17.56 19.93
CA HIS A 41 -4.69 -16.54 19.53
C HIS A 41 -4.71 -15.39 20.53
N LYS A 42 -5.13 -14.21 20.06
CA LYS A 42 -5.36 -13.03 20.90
C LYS A 42 -6.48 -13.33 21.91
N THR A 43 -6.30 -12.88 23.13
CA THR A 43 -7.33 -12.96 24.18
C THR A 43 -7.71 -11.54 24.57
N GLY A 44 -9.00 -11.20 24.48
CA GLY A 44 -9.51 -9.85 24.77
C GLY A 44 -9.52 -9.48 26.25
N SER A 45 -9.44 -10.47 27.16
CA SER A 45 -9.58 -10.28 28.60
C SER A 45 -8.66 -11.21 29.39
N LEU A 46 -8.43 -10.87 30.65
CA LEU A 46 -7.71 -11.74 31.56
C LEU A 46 -8.46 -13.07 31.73
N THR A 47 -7.73 -14.17 31.66
CA THR A 47 -8.30 -15.50 31.85
C THR A 47 -8.51 -15.81 33.33
N ARG A 48 -9.30 -16.84 33.61
CA ARG A 48 -9.46 -17.37 34.97
C ARG A 48 -8.13 -17.75 35.60
N ASP A 49 -7.23 -18.35 34.83
CA ASP A 49 -5.92 -18.77 35.31
C ASP A 49 -5.03 -17.58 35.66
N ASP A 50 -5.10 -16.47 34.91
CA ASP A 50 -4.42 -15.23 35.23
C ASP A 50 -4.92 -14.65 36.56
N GLY A 51 -6.24 -14.69 36.78
CA GLY A 51 -6.87 -14.25 38.03
C GLY A 51 -6.46 -15.11 39.23
N LEU A 52 -6.46 -16.44 39.05
CA LEU A 52 -5.99 -17.37 40.09
C LEU A 52 -4.54 -17.15 40.42
N ALA A 53 -3.69 -17.02 39.44
CA ALA A 53 -2.26 -16.74 39.64
C ALA A 53 -2.04 -15.40 40.37
N ALA A 54 -2.81 -14.37 40.04
CA ALA A 54 -2.75 -13.07 40.73
C ALA A 54 -3.18 -13.18 42.19
N MET A 55 -4.25 -13.92 42.50
CA MET A 55 -4.71 -14.19 43.86
C MET A 55 -3.68 -15.02 44.65
N GLN A 56 -3.12 -16.08 44.07
CA GLN A 56 -2.10 -16.92 44.70
C GLN A 56 -0.83 -16.12 45.03
N THR A 57 -0.37 -15.31 44.06
CA THR A 57 0.80 -14.43 44.25
C THR A 57 0.55 -13.44 45.37
N SER A 58 -0.65 -12.85 45.43
CA SER A 58 -1.01 -11.87 46.46
C SER A 58 -1.12 -12.52 47.82
N ALA A 59 -1.68 -13.74 47.90
CA ALA A 59 -1.78 -14.51 49.14
C ALA A 59 -0.38 -14.91 49.68
N SER A 60 0.51 -15.38 48.77
CA SER A 60 1.87 -15.74 49.18
C SER A 60 2.68 -14.57 49.78
N MET A 61 2.45 -13.36 49.29
CA MET A 61 3.15 -12.15 49.75
C MET A 61 2.56 -11.56 51.05
N VAL A 62 1.24 -11.65 51.24
CA VAL A 62 0.53 -10.96 52.35
C VAL A 62 0.08 -11.90 53.46
N CYS A 63 -0.27 -13.15 53.12
CA CYS A 63 -1.00 -14.08 54.01
C CYS A 63 -0.07 -15.13 54.65
N GLN A 64 1.24 -14.93 54.76
CA GLN A 64 2.27 -15.93 55.15
C GLN A 64 1.89 -16.78 56.39
N ASP A 65 1.10 -16.25 57.36
CA ASP A 65 0.73 -16.92 58.61
C ASP A 65 -0.78 -17.11 58.74
N CYS A 66 -1.57 -16.98 57.68
CA CYS A 66 -3.00 -17.00 57.73
C CYS A 66 -3.60 -18.38 57.29
N SER A 67 -3.98 -19.21 58.24
CA SER A 67 -4.54 -20.57 57.96
C SER A 67 -6.05 -20.62 57.81
N GLN A 68 -6.79 -19.51 57.82
CA GLN A 68 -8.25 -19.49 57.89
C GLN A 68 -8.92 -18.59 56.84
N CYS A 69 -8.38 -18.54 55.62
CA CYS A 69 -9.02 -17.73 54.58
C CYS A 69 -9.99 -18.58 53.72
N GLY A 70 -11.29 -18.52 54.07
CA GLY A 70 -12.35 -19.22 53.31
C GLY A 70 -12.46 -18.79 51.84
N ILE A 71 -11.90 -17.61 51.46
CA ILE A 71 -11.95 -17.10 50.09
C ILE A 71 -11.01 -17.83 49.17
N TYR A 72 -9.83 -18.20 49.67
CA TYR A 72 -8.84 -18.96 48.90
C TYR A 72 -9.36 -20.35 48.54
N ALA A 73 -10.04 -21.00 49.50
CA ALA A 73 -10.66 -22.31 49.28
C ALA A 73 -11.85 -22.27 48.32
N GLU A 74 -12.58 -21.15 48.26
CA GLU A 74 -13.70 -20.96 47.32
C GLU A 74 -13.22 -20.57 45.91
N SER A 75 -12.11 -19.82 45.76
CA SER A 75 -11.58 -19.44 44.48
C SER A 75 -10.95 -20.61 43.70
N GLU A 76 -10.51 -21.66 44.40
CA GLU A 76 -9.98 -22.89 43.78
C GLU A 76 -11.11 -23.82 43.28
N ARG A 77 -12.39 -23.61 43.62
CA ARG A 77 -13.51 -24.38 43.09
C ARG A 77 -13.80 -24.00 41.64
N GLU A 78 -14.06 -25.00 40.79
CA GLU A 78 -14.38 -24.80 39.37
C GLU A 78 -15.56 -23.84 39.12
N ASP A 79 -16.48 -23.71 40.06
CA ASP A 79 -17.67 -22.86 40.01
C ASP A 79 -17.51 -21.50 40.70
N SER A 80 -16.30 -21.01 40.95
CA SER A 80 -16.08 -19.77 41.68
C SER A 80 -16.56 -18.53 40.91
N TYR A 81 -17.78 -18.10 41.24
CA TYR A 81 -18.39 -16.87 40.73
C TYR A 81 -17.59 -15.61 41.15
N TYR A 82 -16.92 -15.64 42.31
CA TYR A 82 -16.16 -14.51 42.83
C TYR A 82 -14.99 -14.10 41.95
N LEU A 83 -14.22 -15.06 41.44
CA LEU A 83 -13.10 -14.76 40.59
C LEU A 83 -13.53 -14.05 39.31
N TYR A 84 -14.58 -14.56 38.65
CA TYR A 84 -15.16 -13.92 37.48
C TYR A 84 -15.64 -12.49 37.77
N TYR A 85 -16.30 -12.30 38.89
CA TYR A 85 -16.78 -10.98 39.29
C TYR A 85 -15.66 -9.99 39.58
N LEU A 86 -14.59 -10.41 40.24
CA LEU A 86 -13.40 -9.58 40.48
C LEU A 86 -12.66 -9.23 39.22
N LEU A 87 -12.49 -10.19 38.29
CA LEU A 87 -11.87 -9.90 36.98
C LEU A 87 -12.67 -8.88 36.19
N ARG A 88 -14.00 -9.05 36.15
CA ARG A 88 -14.90 -8.10 35.49
C ARG A 88 -14.87 -6.71 36.13
N ALA A 89 -14.82 -6.62 37.45
CA ALA A 89 -14.69 -5.35 38.14
C ALA A 89 -13.37 -4.67 37.82
N PHE A 90 -12.26 -5.45 37.77
CA PHE A 90 -10.97 -4.94 37.37
C PHE A 90 -10.93 -4.44 35.91
N GLU A 91 -11.54 -5.18 34.97
CA GLU A 91 -11.66 -4.78 33.59
C GLU A 91 -12.45 -3.49 33.38
N GLN A 92 -13.56 -3.31 34.15
CA GLN A 92 -14.40 -2.13 34.03
C GLN A 92 -13.81 -0.87 34.69
N LYS A 93 -13.11 -1.01 35.82
CA LYS A 93 -12.69 0.10 36.66
C LYS A 93 -11.16 0.32 36.63
N GLY A 94 -10.37 -0.61 36.06
CA GLY A 94 -8.91 -0.61 36.13
C GLY A 94 -8.33 -1.01 37.49
N GLN A 95 -9.17 -1.17 38.49
CA GLN A 95 -8.80 -1.59 39.86
C GLN A 95 -9.98 -2.24 40.59
N ILE A 96 -9.68 -3.10 41.56
CA ILE A 96 -10.67 -3.67 42.48
C ILE A 96 -10.76 -2.75 43.68
N GLU A 97 -11.97 -2.35 44.06
CA GLU A 97 -12.28 -1.54 45.24
C GLU A 97 -12.74 -2.42 46.40
N LYS A 98 -12.83 -1.84 47.61
CA LYS A 98 -13.30 -2.57 48.79
C LYS A 98 -14.72 -3.13 48.61
N GLU A 99 -15.58 -2.40 47.92
CA GLU A 99 -16.97 -2.74 47.63
C GLU A 99 -17.10 -3.96 46.69
N ASP A 100 -16.11 -4.21 45.88
CA ASP A 100 -16.08 -5.34 44.94
C ASP A 100 -15.66 -6.65 45.64
N MET A 101 -15.11 -6.55 46.87
CA MET A 101 -14.63 -7.70 47.60
C MET A 101 -15.79 -8.41 48.34
N PRO A 102 -15.77 -9.75 48.45
CA PRO A 102 -16.80 -10.50 49.18
C PRO A 102 -16.93 -10.08 50.65
N ARG A 103 -18.17 -9.94 51.11
CA ARG A 103 -18.46 -9.57 52.52
C ARG A 103 -17.72 -10.43 53.55
N PRO A 104 -17.64 -11.80 53.42
CA PRO A 104 -16.88 -12.64 54.34
C PRO A 104 -15.39 -12.27 54.41
N PHE A 105 -14.78 -11.85 53.29
CA PHE A 105 -13.40 -11.38 53.26
C PHE A 105 -13.26 -10.07 54.06
N LEU A 106 -14.14 -9.10 53.79
CA LEU A 106 -14.08 -7.79 54.47
C LEU A 106 -14.24 -7.92 56.00
N ALA A 107 -15.05 -8.89 56.47
CA ALA A 107 -15.28 -9.14 57.86
C ALA A 107 -14.16 -9.94 58.54
N GLY A 108 -13.55 -10.90 57.85
CA GLY A 108 -12.59 -11.86 58.45
C GLY A 108 -11.12 -11.54 58.23
N CYS A 109 -10.76 -10.79 57.20
CA CYS A 109 -9.36 -10.54 56.87
C CYS A 109 -8.79 -9.38 57.68
N ARG A 110 -7.71 -9.66 58.44
CA ARG A 110 -6.97 -8.64 59.22
C ARG A 110 -6.06 -7.77 58.34
N LYS A 111 -5.58 -8.28 57.19
CA LYS A 111 -4.68 -7.59 56.25
C LYS A 111 -5.38 -7.23 54.94
N LYS A 112 -6.66 -6.88 54.99
CA LYS A 112 -7.51 -6.67 53.80
C LYS A 112 -7.01 -5.57 52.87
N GLU A 113 -6.43 -4.50 53.42
CA GLU A 113 -5.94 -3.36 52.63
C GLU A 113 -4.65 -3.72 51.90
N ASP A 114 -3.71 -4.39 52.57
CA ASP A 114 -2.47 -4.87 52.00
C ASP A 114 -2.72 -5.92 50.90
N TYR A 115 -3.68 -6.84 51.18
CA TYR A 115 -4.08 -7.86 50.20
C TYR A 115 -4.72 -7.24 48.97
N LEU A 116 -5.62 -6.30 49.12
CA LEU A 116 -6.28 -5.60 48.01
C LEU A 116 -5.28 -4.81 47.17
N ALA A 117 -4.38 -4.08 47.82
CA ALA A 117 -3.32 -3.35 47.15
C ALA A 117 -2.41 -4.30 46.37
N GLN A 118 -2.04 -5.46 46.93
CA GLN A 118 -1.21 -6.45 46.27
C GLN A 118 -1.95 -7.15 45.12
N LEU A 119 -3.24 -7.46 45.31
CA LEU A 119 -4.09 -8.06 44.27
C LEU A 119 -4.18 -7.13 43.03
N ASN A 120 -4.44 -5.83 43.26
CA ASN A 120 -4.49 -4.85 42.19
C ASN A 120 -3.12 -4.75 41.45
N ARG A 121 -1.99 -4.80 42.16
CA ARG A 121 -0.66 -4.81 41.53
C ARG A 121 -0.44 -6.08 40.70
N SER A 122 -0.89 -7.25 41.21
CA SER A 122 -0.74 -8.52 40.50
C SER A 122 -1.60 -8.57 39.25
N LEU A 123 -2.84 -8.09 39.33
CA LEU A 123 -3.74 -8.00 38.17
C LEU A 123 -3.27 -6.98 37.13
N ALA A 124 -2.79 -5.81 37.57
CA ALA A 124 -2.21 -4.83 36.68
C ALA A 124 -0.99 -5.38 35.92
N ARG A 125 -0.14 -6.18 36.60
CA ARG A 125 0.98 -6.89 35.94
C ARG A 125 0.49 -7.94 34.93
N ALA A 126 -0.55 -8.71 35.29
CA ALA A 126 -1.15 -9.68 34.38
C ALA A 126 -1.77 -9.01 33.14
N ALA A 127 -2.48 -7.89 33.33
CA ALA A 127 -3.04 -7.09 32.24
C ALA A 127 -1.96 -6.52 31.31
N MET A 128 -0.85 -6.02 31.91
CA MET A 128 0.31 -5.56 31.11
C MET A 128 0.93 -6.71 30.31
N ASN A 129 1.13 -7.87 30.92
CA ASN A 129 1.65 -9.06 30.22
C ASN A 129 0.74 -9.50 29.08
N LEU A 130 -0.61 -9.47 29.29
CA LEU A 130 -1.58 -9.76 28.25
C LEU A 130 -1.49 -8.76 27.10
N SER A 131 -1.37 -7.47 27.41
CA SER A 131 -1.19 -6.42 26.40
C SER A 131 0.10 -6.66 25.57
N TRP A 132 1.23 -6.96 26.21
CA TRP A 132 2.47 -7.30 25.52
C TRP A 132 2.33 -8.55 24.65
N LYS A 133 1.68 -9.59 25.16
CA LYS A 133 1.41 -10.81 24.39
C LYS A 133 0.55 -10.53 23.15
N ASN A 134 -0.51 -9.73 23.30
CA ASN A 134 -1.37 -9.37 22.18
C ASN A 134 -0.63 -8.53 21.13
N ARG A 135 0.20 -7.56 21.54
CA ARG A 135 1.06 -6.80 20.61
C ARG A 135 2.04 -7.71 19.86
N PHE A 136 2.66 -8.66 20.55
CA PHE A 136 3.53 -9.64 19.89
C PHE A 136 2.76 -10.46 18.84
N LEU A 137 1.53 -10.88 19.16
CA LEU A 137 0.68 -11.61 18.23
C LEU A 137 0.26 -10.72 17.05
N GLU A 138 0.00 -9.44 17.25
CA GLU A 138 -0.26 -8.48 16.17
C GLU A 138 0.91 -8.35 15.21
N SER A 139 2.12 -8.17 15.75
CA SER A 139 3.33 -8.13 14.93
C SER A 139 3.56 -9.43 14.17
N ARG A 140 3.29 -10.58 14.79
CA ARG A 140 3.35 -11.90 14.14
C ARG A 140 2.35 -12.00 12.99
N ASP A 141 1.10 -11.63 13.23
CA ASP A 141 0.03 -11.72 12.23
C ASP A 141 0.34 -10.82 11.02
N ALA A 142 0.94 -9.64 11.27
CA ALA A 142 1.42 -8.75 10.21
C ALA A 142 2.55 -9.41 9.38
N VAL A 143 3.52 -10.06 10.02
CA VAL A 143 4.59 -10.79 9.32
C VAL A 143 4.03 -11.97 8.50
N VAL A 144 3.05 -12.70 9.03
CA VAL A 144 2.35 -13.78 8.30
C VAL A 144 1.67 -13.22 7.05
N SER A 145 0.99 -12.08 7.18
CA SER A 145 0.36 -11.40 6.04
C SER A 145 1.39 -11.01 4.99
N GLN A 146 2.55 -10.45 5.38
CA GLN A 146 3.62 -10.11 4.45
C GLN A 146 4.15 -11.32 3.67
N PHE A 147 4.37 -12.47 4.34
CA PHE A 147 4.80 -13.68 3.64
C PHE A 147 3.76 -14.18 2.64
N ARG A 148 2.46 -14.07 2.96
CA ARG A 148 1.38 -14.42 2.03
C ARG A 148 1.35 -13.48 0.82
N GLU A 149 1.46 -12.18 1.02
CA GLU A 149 1.51 -11.22 -0.08
C GLU A 149 2.75 -11.43 -0.98
N LEU A 150 3.93 -11.67 -0.40
CA LEU A 150 5.13 -12.00 -1.17
C LEU A 150 4.95 -13.31 -1.96
N SER A 151 4.27 -14.30 -1.39
CA SER A 151 3.93 -15.54 -2.11
C SER A 151 3.03 -15.28 -3.32
N LEU A 152 2.01 -14.43 -3.16
CA LEU A 152 1.10 -14.06 -4.26
C LEU A 152 1.86 -13.32 -5.37
N ILE A 153 2.69 -12.32 -5.02
CA ILE A 153 3.49 -11.54 -5.97
C ILE A 153 4.43 -12.44 -6.78
N LEU A 154 5.16 -13.32 -6.09
CA LEU A 154 6.05 -14.27 -6.76
C LEU A 154 5.28 -15.23 -7.67
N GLY A 155 4.06 -15.62 -7.28
CA GLY A 155 3.15 -16.43 -8.08
C GLY A 155 2.70 -15.69 -9.35
N GLU A 156 2.34 -14.41 -9.24
CA GLU A 156 1.96 -13.57 -10.37
C GLU A 156 3.13 -13.38 -11.35
N PHE A 157 4.33 -13.07 -10.87
CA PHE A 157 5.52 -12.98 -11.71
C PHE A 157 5.83 -14.32 -12.40
N SER A 158 5.72 -15.43 -11.67
CA SER A 158 5.88 -16.77 -12.25
C SER A 158 4.89 -16.98 -13.40
N HIS A 159 3.62 -16.62 -13.19
CA HIS A 159 2.58 -16.77 -14.20
C HIS A 159 2.83 -15.89 -15.43
N GLN A 160 3.18 -14.62 -15.23
CA GLN A 160 3.50 -13.69 -16.32
C GLN A 160 4.66 -14.19 -17.19
N ILE A 161 5.76 -14.66 -16.56
CA ILE A 161 6.91 -15.20 -17.28
C ILE A 161 6.55 -16.50 -17.99
N ASP A 162 5.75 -17.37 -17.38
CA ASP A 162 5.35 -18.65 -17.95
C ASP A 162 4.45 -18.47 -19.19
N GLN A 163 3.61 -17.44 -19.20
CA GLN A 163 2.71 -17.12 -20.31
C GLN A 163 3.34 -16.22 -21.39
N ALA A 164 4.52 -15.63 -21.11
CA ALA A 164 5.21 -14.80 -22.07
C ALA A 164 5.65 -15.62 -23.30
N ALA A 165 5.27 -15.16 -24.48
CA ALA A 165 5.66 -15.76 -25.76
C ALA A 165 6.97 -15.16 -26.26
N ASP A 166 7.92 -16.00 -26.64
CA ASP A 166 9.13 -15.56 -27.35
C ASP A 166 8.79 -15.36 -28.84
N ILE A 167 8.79 -14.11 -29.28
CA ILE A 167 8.54 -13.70 -30.66
C ILE A 167 9.82 -13.26 -31.38
N THR A 168 10.99 -13.57 -30.82
CA THR A 168 12.29 -13.15 -31.36
C THR A 168 12.52 -13.66 -32.78
N GLU A 169 12.05 -14.88 -33.11
CA GLU A 169 12.21 -15.44 -34.45
C GLU A 169 11.46 -14.64 -35.51
N GLU A 170 10.33 -14.02 -35.17
CA GLU A 170 9.52 -13.24 -36.12
C GLU A 170 10.19 -11.93 -36.55
N TYR A 171 10.77 -11.21 -35.59
CA TYR A 171 11.28 -9.83 -35.80
C TYR A 171 12.78 -9.69 -35.68
N GLY A 172 13.45 -10.58 -34.97
CA GLY A 172 14.86 -10.44 -34.60
C GLY A 172 15.82 -10.40 -35.80
N TYR A 173 15.52 -11.08 -36.92
CA TYR A 173 16.35 -11.02 -38.11
C TYR A 173 16.32 -9.62 -38.74
N ILE A 174 15.16 -9.00 -38.86
CA ILE A 174 14.99 -7.67 -39.46
C ILE A 174 15.64 -6.63 -38.54
N MET A 175 15.39 -6.69 -37.22
CA MET A 175 16.01 -5.81 -36.22
C MET A 175 17.54 -5.90 -36.26
N LYS A 176 18.14 -7.09 -36.24
CA LYS A 176 19.60 -7.29 -36.34
C LYS A 176 20.16 -6.69 -37.62
N LYS A 177 19.42 -6.75 -38.73
CA LYS A 177 19.84 -6.16 -40.02
C LYS A 177 19.84 -4.62 -39.96
N LEU A 178 18.84 -4.00 -39.32
CA LEU A 178 18.77 -2.55 -39.11
C LEU A 178 19.90 -2.07 -38.20
N PHE A 179 20.10 -2.67 -37.05
CA PHE A 179 21.17 -2.35 -36.12
C PHE A 179 22.55 -2.43 -36.80
N ARG A 180 22.78 -3.44 -37.65
CA ARG A 180 24.03 -3.59 -38.41
C ARG A 180 24.25 -2.43 -39.37
N ARG A 181 23.23 -1.86 -40.01
CA ARG A 181 23.34 -0.67 -40.87
C ARG A 181 23.80 0.55 -40.09
N CYS A 182 23.45 0.63 -38.81
CA CYS A 182 23.88 1.68 -37.90
C CYS A 182 25.19 1.36 -37.17
N HIS A 183 25.98 0.39 -37.66
CA HIS A 183 27.24 -0.07 -37.07
C HIS A 183 27.11 -0.61 -35.63
N VAL A 184 25.96 -1.20 -35.29
CA VAL A 184 25.73 -1.91 -34.05
C VAL A 184 25.66 -3.41 -34.30
N ALA A 185 26.51 -4.17 -33.63
CA ALA A 185 26.51 -5.62 -33.64
C ALA A 185 25.66 -6.12 -32.49
N VAL A 186 24.53 -6.75 -32.80
CA VAL A 186 23.65 -7.41 -31.83
C VAL A 186 24.15 -8.84 -31.61
N GLU A 187 24.58 -9.12 -30.39
CA GLU A 187 25.10 -10.44 -29.98
C GLU A 187 23.96 -11.35 -29.57
N ASN A 188 23.05 -10.84 -28.78
CA ASN A 188 21.82 -11.55 -28.36
C ASN A 188 20.62 -10.61 -28.41
N MET A 189 19.44 -11.17 -28.67
CA MET A 189 18.17 -10.46 -28.67
C MET A 189 17.07 -11.43 -28.21
N LEU A 190 16.23 -10.96 -27.29
CA LEU A 190 15.04 -11.63 -26.82
C LEU A 190 13.88 -10.64 -26.88
N ILE A 191 12.78 -11.01 -27.53
CA ILE A 191 11.56 -10.20 -27.61
C ILE A 191 10.44 -11.05 -27.04
N LEU A 192 9.83 -10.57 -25.97
CA LEU A 192 8.74 -11.22 -25.26
C LEU A 192 7.43 -10.50 -25.51
N GLU A 193 6.35 -11.25 -25.71
CA GLU A 193 4.97 -10.76 -25.74
C GLU A 193 4.20 -11.40 -24.60
N TYR A 194 3.71 -10.59 -23.68
CA TYR A 194 2.91 -11.01 -22.53
C TYR A 194 1.45 -11.25 -22.92
N GLU A 195 0.68 -11.90 -22.07
CA GLU A 195 -0.74 -12.17 -22.30
C GLU A 195 -1.56 -10.88 -22.47
N SER A 196 -1.16 -9.80 -21.81
CA SER A 196 -1.74 -8.46 -21.97
C SER A 196 -1.56 -7.86 -23.37
N GLY A 197 -0.74 -8.47 -24.24
CA GLY A 197 -0.34 -7.93 -25.52
C GLY A 197 0.87 -7.02 -25.44
N ARG A 198 1.34 -6.64 -24.24
CA ARG A 198 2.56 -5.87 -24.04
C ARG A 198 3.79 -6.61 -24.51
N ARG A 199 4.80 -5.85 -24.97
CA ARG A 199 6.06 -6.40 -25.42
C ARG A 199 7.24 -5.80 -24.68
N GLU A 200 8.23 -6.64 -24.45
CA GLU A 200 9.55 -6.25 -23.94
C GLU A 200 10.64 -6.83 -24.82
N ALA A 201 11.73 -6.10 -24.95
CA ALA A 201 12.88 -6.58 -25.70
C ALA A 201 14.19 -6.38 -24.93
N TYR A 202 14.99 -7.40 -24.89
CA TYR A 202 16.34 -7.41 -24.31
C TYR A 202 17.35 -7.52 -25.44
N VAL A 203 18.15 -6.47 -25.66
CA VAL A 203 19.13 -6.41 -26.77
C VAL A 203 20.53 -6.29 -26.19
N THR A 204 21.33 -7.35 -26.33
CA THR A 204 22.75 -7.34 -26.00
C THR A 204 23.51 -6.95 -27.23
N ALA A 205 24.13 -5.77 -27.20
CA ALA A 205 24.76 -5.19 -28.38
C ALA A 205 26.04 -4.38 -28.05
N ARG A 206 26.84 -4.12 -29.08
CA ARG A 206 27.99 -3.22 -29.05
C ARG A 206 28.16 -2.48 -30.35
N THR A 207 28.76 -1.30 -30.31
CA THR A 207 29.10 -0.56 -31.53
C THR A 207 30.41 -1.06 -32.18
N THR A 208 30.48 -1.01 -33.50
CA THR A 208 31.64 -1.52 -34.27
C THR A 208 32.51 -0.41 -34.84
N ASN A 209 32.01 0.83 -34.94
CA ASN A 209 32.67 1.97 -35.56
C ASN A 209 33.29 2.97 -34.56
N GLY A 210 33.24 2.67 -33.27
CA GLY A 210 33.77 3.54 -32.22
C GLY A 210 32.89 4.74 -31.82
N ARG A 211 31.73 4.91 -32.45
CA ARG A 211 30.71 5.87 -32.02
C ARG A 211 29.74 5.18 -31.09
N CYS A 212 29.17 5.94 -30.15
CA CYS A 212 28.09 5.43 -29.30
C CYS A 212 26.76 5.63 -30.02
N MET A 213 25.79 4.77 -29.71
CA MET A 213 24.37 4.93 -30.06
C MET A 213 23.57 5.13 -28.78
N THR A 214 22.66 6.08 -28.72
CA THR A 214 21.77 6.23 -27.57
C THR A 214 20.72 5.10 -27.57
N ALA A 215 20.24 4.73 -26.41
CA ALA A 215 19.16 3.75 -26.30
C ALA A 215 17.88 4.29 -26.98
N LYS A 216 17.69 5.62 -26.98
CA LYS A 216 16.56 6.27 -27.65
C LYS A 216 16.64 6.08 -29.17
N ASP A 217 17.81 6.34 -29.82
CA ASP A 217 17.96 6.09 -31.25
C ASP A 217 17.75 4.60 -31.60
N ALA A 218 18.18 3.71 -30.69
CA ALA A 218 17.96 2.27 -30.86
C ALA A 218 16.46 1.90 -30.77
N SER A 219 15.69 2.52 -29.86
CA SER A 219 14.25 2.30 -29.75
C SER A 219 13.48 2.82 -30.97
N GLU A 220 13.88 3.94 -31.55
CA GLU A 220 13.29 4.45 -32.78
C GLU A 220 13.47 3.46 -33.94
N LEU A 221 14.70 2.90 -34.10
CA LEU A 221 14.96 1.85 -35.09
C LEU A 221 14.08 0.60 -34.85
N MET A 222 13.83 0.21 -33.59
CA MET A 222 13.02 -0.94 -33.29
C MET A 222 11.56 -0.67 -33.63
N SER A 223 11.07 0.56 -33.41
CA SER A 223 9.70 0.98 -33.74
C SER A 223 9.38 0.92 -35.23
N GLU A 224 10.41 1.00 -36.11
CA GLU A 224 10.23 0.82 -37.56
C GLU A 224 9.90 -0.64 -37.97
N VAL A 225 10.23 -1.62 -37.11
CA VAL A 225 10.14 -3.05 -37.46
C VAL A 225 8.79 -3.65 -37.16
N ILE A 226 8.21 -3.33 -36.02
CA ILE A 226 6.92 -3.88 -35.56
C ILE A 226 5.85 -2.82 -35.78
N PRO A 227 4.96 -2.99 -36.76
CA PRO A 227 3.92 -2.00 -37.05
C PRO A 227 3.01 -1.76 -35.84
N GLY A 228 2.78 -0.49 -35.52
CA GLY A 228 1.90 -0.07 -34.44
C GLY A 228 2.52 -0.17 -33.04
N THR A 229 3.81 -0.54 -32.95
CA THR A 229 4.53 -0.61 -31.67
C THR A 229 5.55 0.51 -31.59
N ARG A 230 5.48 1.32 -30.53
CA ARG A 230 6.55 2.27 -30.18
C ARG A 230 7.37 1.66 -29.06
N TRP A 231 8.67 1.78 -29.14
CA TRP A 231 9.60 1.28 -28.13
C TRP A 231 10.26 2.42 -27.39
N ASN A 232 10.35 2.29 -26.07
CA ASN A 232 11.14 3.16 -25.21
C ASN A 232 12.21 2.36 -24.47
N PRO A 233 13.40 2.92 -24.23
CA PRO A 233 14.35 2.29 -23.32
C PRO A 233 13.80 2.30 -21.90
N ALA A 234 13.87 1.18 -21.21
CA ALA A 234 13.46 1.09 -19.82
C ALA A 234 14.31 2.01 -18.94
N LYS A 235 13.70 2.64 -17.93
CA LYS A 235 14.34 3.66 -17.05
C LYS A 235 15.56 3.10 -16.30
N ASP A 236 15.51 1.83 -15.90
CA ASP A 236 16.56 1.10 -15.20
C ASP A 236 17.65 0.54 -16.12
N SER A 237 17.54 0.76 -17.42
CA SER A 237 18.43 0.23 -18.42
C SER A 237 19.55 1.21 -18.80
N ARG A 238 20.57 0.71 -19.49
CA ARG A 238 21.65 1.56 -20.01
C ARG A 238 21.14 2.53 -21.05
N SER A 239 21.49 3.80 -20.93
CA SER A 239 21.10 4.86 -21.86
C SER A 239 21.94 4.89 -23.16
N ILE A 240 23.04 4.15 -23.19
CA ILE A 240 24.02 4.22 -24.33
C ILE A 240 24.59 2.83 -24.66
N ILE A 241 24.58 2.48 -25.93
CA ILE A 241 25.30 1.33 -26.50
C ILE A 241 26.69 1.79 -26.88
N THR A 242 27.73 1.14 -26.34
CA THR A 242 29.15 1.48 -26.53
C THR A 242 29.92 0.35 -27.25
N ARG A 243 31.24 0.47 -27.36
CA ARG A 243 32.10 -0.63 -27.82
C ARG A 243 32.08 -1.86 -26.91
N GLN A 244 31.81 -1.65 -25.61
CA GLN A 244 31.68 -2.75 -24.68
C GLN A 244 30.28 -3.34 -24.81
N SER A 245 30.20 -4.66 -24.97
CA SER A 245 28.94 -5.37 -25.01
C SER A 245 28.13 -5.12 -23.73
N GLY A 246 26.83 -4.89 -23.89
CA GLY A 246 25.92 -4.67 -22.80
C GLY A 246 24.48 -4.87 -23.24
N THR A 247 23.64 -5.25 -22.30
CA THR A 247 22.20 -5.43 -22.54
C THR A 247 21.47 -4.13 -22.27
N VAL A 248 20.60 -3.76 -23.20
CA VAL A 248 19.62 -2.68 -23.07
C VAL A 248 18.24 -3.31 -23.08
N ARG A 249 17.39 -2.93 -22.12
CA ARG A 249 15.98 -3.32 -22.05
C ARG A 249 15.13 -2.24 -22.69
N PHE A 250 14.21 -2.67 -23.52
CA PHE A 250 13.21 -1.82 -24.16
C PHE A 250 11.81 -2.31 -23.78
N GLU A 251 10.92 -1.39 -23.56
CA GLU A 251 9.52 -1.65 -23.26
C GLU A 251 8.63 -1.02 -24.33
N GLU A 252 7.51 -1.65 -24.61
CA GLU A 252 6.50 -1.07 -25.48
C GLU A 252 5.89 0.16 -24.80
N ASP A 253 5.82 1.26 -25.55
CA ASP A 253 5.24 2.51 -25.06
C ASP A 253 3.71 2.41 -24.97
N GLY A 254 3.13 3.00 -23.95
CA GLY A 254 1.68 3.06 -23.78
C GLY A 254 1.00 3.93 -24.85
N GLU A 255 -0.26 3.64 -25.14
CA GLU A 255 -1.08 4.46 -26.07
C GLU A 255 -1.40 5.85 -25.49
N TYR A 256 -1.35 6.00 -24.17
CA TYR A 256 -1.68 7.22 -23.45
C TYR A 256 -0.48 7.82 -22.76
N GLN A 257 -0.59 9.12 -22.46
CA GLN A 257 0.34 9.87 -21.63
C GLN A 257 -0.46 10.65 -20.58
N LEU A 258 0.14 10.87 -19.42
CA LEU A 258 -0.41 11.70 -18.36
C LEU A 258 0.41 12.99 -18.23
N LEU A 259 -0.29 14.10 -18.02
CA LEU A 259 0.32 15.34 -17.54
C LEU A 259 -0.24 15.63 -16.16
N TYR A 260 0.59 16.15 -15.27
CA TYR A 260 0.29 16.30 -13.87
C TYR A 260 0.24 17.76 -13.46
N GLY A 261 -0.52 18.04 -12.41
CA GLY A 261 -0.56 19.31 -11.71
C GLY A 261 -0.71 19.11 -10.22
N ALA A 262 -0.15 20.02 -9.43
CA ALA A 262 -0.28 19.99 -7.98
C ALA A 262 -0.37 21.42 -7.43
N ALA A 263 -1.28 21.61 -6.49
CA ALA A 263 -1.39 22.86 -5.73
C ALA A 263 -1.57 22.51 -4.24
N ARG A 264 -0.83 23.19 -3.37
CA ARG A 264 -0.78 22.88 -1.94
C ARG A 264 -0.64 24.15 -1.10
N VAL A 265 -1.38 24.19 0.03
CA VAL A 265 -1.26 25.23 1.05
C VAL A 265 -1.24 24.57 2.42
N PRO A 266 -0.24 24.82 3.27
CA PRO A 266 -0.21 24.31 4.62
C PRO A 266 -1.27 25.00 5.49
N LYS A 267 -1.64 24.35 6.58
CA LYS A 267 -2.49 24.90 7.64
C LYS A 267 -1.96 26.25 8.11
N GLN A 268 -2.88 27.17 8.37
CA GLN A 268 -2.51 28.52 8.79
C GLN A 268 -1.67 28.53 10.07
N GLY A 269 -0.46 29.05 9.98
CA GLY A 269 0.52 29.10 11.08
C GLY A 269 1.60 28.03 11.01
N GLU A 270 1.43 27.00 10.17
CA GLU A 270 2.44 25.99 9.92
C GLU A 270 3.38 26.38 8.77
N ARG A 271 4.60 25.84 8.79
CA ARG A 271 5.63 26.09 7.77
C ARG A 271 5.61 25.07 6.63
N CYS A 272 5.15 23.87 6.91
CA CYS A 272 5.02 22.77 5.96
C CYS A 272 3.67 22.10 6.12
N SER A 273 3.18 21.53 5.05
CA SER A 273 1.98 20.71 5.03
C SER A 273 2.29 19.30 5.53
N GLY A 274 1.38 18.71 6.30
CA GLY A 274 1.39 17.29 6.64
C GLY A 274 1.07 16.37 5.47
N ASP A 275 0.51 16.93 4.37
CA ASP A 275 0.25 16.16 3.15
C ASP A 275 1.53 15.95 2.34
N ASN A 276 1.72 14.75 1.81
CA ASN A 276 2.76 14.46 0.83
C ASN A 276 2.19 13.67 -0.35
N TYR A 277 2.83 13.81 -1.51
CA TYR A 277 2.39 13.17 -2.74
C TYR A 277 3.56 12.81 -3.65
N THR A 278 3.29 11.88 -4.59
CA THR A 278 4.21 11.58 -5.69
C THR A 278 3.48 11.32 -6.99
N PHE A 279 4.19 11.61 -8.08
CA PHE A 279 3.85 11.18 -9.43
C PHE A 279 4.97 10.29 -9.92
N CYS A 280 4.70 9.01 -10.13
CA CYS A 280 5.72 8.11 -10.67
C CYS A 280 5.16 7.26 -11.80
N GLU A 281 6.05 6.80 -12.66
CA GLU A 281 5.75 5.80 -13.67
C GLU A 281 6.51 4.54 -13.29
N SER A 282 5.77 3.46 -13.08
CA SER A 282 6.35 2.16 -12.80
C SER A 282 6.67 1.39 -14.08
N PRO A 283 7.51 0.35 -14.00
CA PRO A 283 7.77 -0.53 -15.14
C PRO A 283 6.46 -1.05 -15.75
N GLY A 284 6.42 -1.15 -17.07
CA GLY A 284 5.26 -1.66 -17.78
C GLY A 284 4.20 -0.62 -18.13
N SER A 285 4.60 0.65 -18.35
CA SER A 285 3.70 1.74 -18.79
C SER A 285 2.51 1.96 -17.85
N GLN A 286 2.74 1.90 -16.55
CA GLN A 286 1.79 2.33 -15.53
C GLN A 286 2.22 3.67 -14.95
N ALA A 287 1.29 4.60 -14.89
CA ALA A 287 1.48 5.87 -14.21
C ALA A 287 0.72 5.86 -12.88
N MET A 288 1.35 6.36 -11.82
CA MET A 288 0.77 6.38 -10.50
C MET A 288 0.81 7.78 -9.91
N ILE A 289 -0.26 8.10 -9.21
CA ILE A 289 -0.42 9.27 -8.38
C ILE A 289 -0.70 8.78 -6.98
N SER A 290 0.07 9.18 -5.99
CA SER A 290 -0.16 8.88 -4.58
C SER A 290 -0.27 10.15 -3.78
N LEU A 291 -1.28 10.23 -2.93
CA LEU A 291 -1.53 11.29 -1.97
C LEU A 291 -1.65 10.69 -0.58
N CYS A 292 -0.82 11.16 0.33
CA CYS A 292 -0.85 10.75 1.72
C CYS A 292 -1.10 11.98 2.60
N ASP A 293 -2.19 11.94 3.34
CA ASP A 293 -2.52 12.93 4.35
C ASP A 293 -2.09 12.38 5.71
N GLY A 294 -1.10 13.03 6.34
CA GLY A 294 -0.56 12.68 7.64
C GLY A 294 -1.46 13.19 8.77
N MET A 295 -1.79 12.33 9.76
CA MET A 295 -2.56 12.77 10.91
C MET A 295 -1.79 13.81 11.74
N GLY A 296 -2.33 15.00 11.83
CA GLY A 296 -1.73 16.12 12.54
C GLY A 296 -1.38 17.28 11.62
N CYS A 297 -0.38 18.08 11.98
CA CYS A 297 0.08 19.19 11.17
C CYS A 297 1.55 19.50 11.42
N GLY A 298 2.18 20.21 10.47
CA GLY A 298 3.56 20.66 10.58
C GLY A 298 4.61 19.58 10.30
N GLU A 299 5.83 19.79 10.81
CA GLU A 299 7.01 18.99 10.45
C GLU A 299 6.88 17.48 10.76
N PRO A 300 6.34 17.03 11.93
CA PRO A 300 6.20 15.60 12.20
C PRO A 300 5.26 14.89 11.22
N ALA A 301 4.09 15.47 10.94
CA ALA A 301 3.13 14.89 9.99
C ALA A 301 3.71 14.87 8.57
N CYS A 302 4.47 15.90 8.18
CA CYS A 302 5.17 15.96 6.90
C CYS A 302 6.24 14.85 6.77
N GLU A 303 7.00 14.55 7.82
CA GLU A 303 7.99 13.48 7.80
C GLU A 303 7.32 12.10 7.70
N GLU A 304 6.26 11.86 8.46
CA GLU A 304 5.55 10.57 8.46
C GLU A 304 4.87 10.28 7.11
N SER A 305 4.10 11.22 6.59
CA SER A 305 3.45 11.07 5.28
C SER A 305 4.46 10.97 4.13
N GLY A 306 5.60 11.68 4.24
CA GLY A 306 6.72 11.59 3.31
C GLY A 306 7.31 10.19 3.24
N GLN A 307 7.52 9.54 4.40
CA GLN A 307 8.02 8.15 4.46
C GLN A 307 7.03 7.17 3.82
N VAL A 308 5.72 7.38 3.99
CA VAL A 308 4.67 6.54 3.37
C VAL A 308 4.72 6.64 1.85
N VAL A 309 4.83 7.87 1.33
CA VAL A 309 4.91 8.13 -0.11
C VAL A 309 6.19 7.53 -0.69
N GLU A 310 7.35 7.76 -0.06
CA GLU A 310 8.63 7.21 -0.49
C GLU A 310 8.63 5.66 -0.50
N LEU A 311 8.07 5.03 0.53
CA LEU A 311 7.94 3.57 0.58
C LEU A 311 7.06 3.05 -0.55
N THR A 312 5.94 3.73 -0.82
CA THR A 312 5.02 3.38 -1.90
C THR A 312 5.72 3.45 -3.26
N GLU A 313 6.44 4.54 -3.52
CA GLU A 313 7.22 4.75 -4.74
C GLU A 313 8.29 3.67 -4.93
N ASN A 314 9.10 3.40 -3.89
CA ASN A 314 10.14 2.38 -3.92
C ASN A 314 9.59 0.97 -4.23
N LEU A 315 8.44 0.60 -3.68
CA LEU A 315 7.81 -0.70 -3.95
C LEU A 315 7.36 -0.81 -5.42
N LEU A 316 6.79 0.24 -5.97
CA LEU A 316 6.31 0.27 -7.35
C LEU A 316 7.46 0.31 -8.36
N GLU A 317 8.52 1.07 -8.09
CA GLU A 317 9.75 1.07 -8.90
C GLU A 317 10.43 -0.30 -8.89
N ALA A 318 10.35 -1.03 -7.77
CA ALA A 318 10.83 -2.40 -7.68
C ALA A 318 9.98 -3.40 -8.48
N GLY A 319 8.84 -2.96 -9.07
CA GLY A 319 7.96 -3.77 -9.90
C GLY A 319 6.86 -4.50 -9.14
N PHE A 320 6.61 -4.14 -7.87
CA PHE A 320 5.44 -4.66 -7.17
C PHE A 320 4.16 -4.11 -7.79
N GLY A 321 3.15 -4.95 -7.95
CA GLY A 321 1.83 -4.50 -8.39
C GLY A 321 1.22 -3.51 -7.38
N SER A 322 0.45 -2.55 -7.86
CA SER A 322 -0.13 -1.46 -7.06
C SER A 322 -0.88 -1.95 -5.82
N ARG A 323 -1.69 -3.00 -5.96
CA ARG A 323 -2.43 -3.62 -4.84
C ARG A 323 -1.51 -4.20 -3.76
N ALA A 324 -0.44 -4.86 -4.18
CA ALA A 324 0.53 -5.47 -3.28
C ALA A 324 1.35 -4.39 -2.54
N ALA A 325 1.81 -3.37 -3.25
CA ALA A 325 2.50 -2.22 -2.67
C ALA A 325 1.63 -1.54 -1.60
N PHE A 326 0.34 -1.30 -1.91
CA PHE A 326 -0.61 -0.69 -1.00
C PHE A 326 -0.82 -1.50 0.30
N LYS A 327 -0.98 -2.82 0.20
CA LYS A 327 -1.09 -3.71 1.36
C LYS A 327 0.18 -3.76 2.18
N LEU A 328 1.35 -3.79 1.53
CA LEU A 328 2.64 -3.77 2.23
C LEU A 328 2.84 -2.48 3.01
N VAL A 329 2.49 -1.32 2.43
CA VAL A 329 2.53 -0.02 3.10
C VAL A 329 1.62 -0.03 4.34
N ASN A 330 0.37 -0.48 4.22
CA ASN A 330 -0.53 -0.60 5.37
C ASN A 330 0.05 -1.48 6.48
N THR A 331 0.69 -2.60 6.11
CA THR A 331 1.29 -3.51 7.08
C THR A 331 2.51 -2.88 7.77
N VAL A 332 3.34 -2.12 7.04
CA VAL A 332 4.49 -1.40 7.61
C VAL A 332 4.02 -0.36 8.62
N LEU A 333 2.98 0.41 8.30
CA LEU A 333 2.38 1.39 9.20
C LEU A 333 1.85 0.73 10.50
N LEU A 334 1.19 -0.42 10.38
CA LEU A 334 0.74 -1.20 11.53
C LEU A 334 1.88 -1.67 12.44
N LEU A 335 3.02 -2.09 11.85
CA LEU A 335 4.18 -2.59 12.59
C LEU A 335 4.99 -1.48 13.24
N ALA A 336 4.98 -0.28 12.71
CA ALA A 336 5.69 0.87 13.25
C ALA A 336 5.19 1.30 14.65
N GLY A 337 4.02 0.86 15.04
CA GLY A 337 3.52 0.86 16.43
C GLY A 337 2.98 2.21 16.89
N THR A 338 2.92 2.40 18.23
CA THR A 338 2.27 3.55 18.89
C THR A 338 2.98 4.90 18.72
N GLU A 339 4.12 4.95 18.04
CA GLU A 339 4.87 6.18 17.79
C GLU A 339 4.49 6.81 16.43
N GLN A 340 3.87 6.05 15.52
CA GLN A 340 3.36 6.57 14.24
C GLN A 340 1.84 6.70 14.27
N HIS A 341 1.32 7.74 13.63
CA HIS A 341 -0.10 8.01 13.54
C HIS A 341 -0.68 7.36 12.28
N PRO A 342 -1.97 6.97 12.30
CA PRO A 342 -2.65 6.54 11.09
C PRO A 342 -2.57 7.63 10.02
N ALA A 343 -2.50 7.25 8.75
CA ALA A 343 -2.47 8.19 7.65
C ALA A 343 -3.57 7.84 6.64
N ALA A 344 -4.15 8.85 6.02
CA ALA A 344 -5.01 8.63 4.87
C ALA A 344 -4.14 8.42 3.63
N LEU A 345 -4.37 7.34 2.90
CA LEU A 345 -3.62 7.02 1.69
C LEU A 345 -4.57 6.84 0.51
N ASP A 346 -4.37 7.65 -0.51
CA ASP A 346 -5.04 7.57 -1.80
C ASP A 346 -4.03 7.27 -2.89
N MET A 347 -4.29 6.26 -3.71
CA MET A 347 -3.43 5.87 -4.81
C MET A 347 -4.25 5.61 -6.07
N SER A 348 -3.94 6.34 -7.11
CA SER A 348 -4.54 6.22 -8.44
C SER A 348 -3.50 5.70 -9.42
N CYS A 349 -3.73 4.52 -9.99
CA CYS A 349 -2.85 3.88 -10.97
C CYS A 349 -3.53 3.84 -12.33
N VAL A 350 -2.88 4.38 -13.34
CA VAL A 350 -3.37 4.38 -14.72
C VAL A 350 -2.51 3.45 -15.58
N ASP A 351 -3.12 2.45 -16.16
CA ASP A 351 -2.50 1.66 -17.20
C ASP A 351 -2.49 2.48 -18.50
N LEU A 352 -1.33 2.95 -18.90
CA LEU A 352 -1.15 3.80 -20.09
C LEU A 352 -1.35 3.05 -21.41
N TYR A 353 -1.43 1.73 -21.37
CA TYR A 353 -1.73 0.91 -22.55
C TYR A 353 -3.24 0.82 -22.79
N THR A 354 -4.00 0.61 -21.73
CA THR A 354 -5.46 0.44 -21.80
C THR A 354 -6.23 1.70 -21.43
N GLY A 355 -5.64 2.65 -20.70
CA GLY A 355 -6.32 3.82 -20.12
C GLY A 355 -7.27 3.44 -18.98
N VAL A 356 -7.05 2.30 -18.31
CA VAL A 356 -7.82 1.92 -17.12
C VAL A 356 -7.19 2.57 -15.91
N LEU A 357 -7.99 3.27 -15.12
CA LEU A 357 -7.66 3.81 -13.82
C LEU A 357 -8.11 2.83 -12.74
N ASP A 358 -7.20 2.45 -11.87
CA ASP A 358 -7.48 1.74 -10.63
C ASP A 358 -7.20 2.68 -9.45
N VAL A 359 -8.22 2.92 -8.62
CA VAL A 359 -8.15 3.75 -7.42
C VAL A 359 -8.18 2.87 -6.19
N MET A 360 -7.24 3.08 -5.29
CA MET A 360 -7.14 2.37 -4.01
C MET A 360 -7.07 3.36 -2.87
N LYS A 361 -7.92 3.20 -1.86
CA LYS A 361 -8.08 4.17 -0.77
C LYS A 361 -8.11 3.51 0.60
N LEU A 362 -7.44 4.16 1.56
CA LEU A 362 -7.55 3.91 3.00
C LEU A 362 -7.76 5.23 3.72
N GLY A 363 -9.00 5.48 4.17
CA GLY A 363 -9.36 6.69 4.92
C GLY A 363 -9.22 8.01 4.19
N ALA A 364 -9.00 7.98 2.87
CA ALA A 364 -8.76 9.17 2.07
C ALA A 364 -10.06 9.80 1.54
N ALA A 365 -10.01 11.09 1.27
CA ALA A 365 -11.08 11.84 0.62
C ALA A 365 -11.45 11.27 -0.76
N PRO A 366 -12.66 11.53 -1.30
CA PRO A 366 -13.05 11.04 -2.62
C PRO A 366 -12.12 11.56 -3.73
N THR A 367 -11.95 10.74 -4.78
CA THR A 367 -11.29 11.14 -6.02
C THR A 367 -12.36 11.48 -7.04
N PHE A 368 -12.12 12.48 -7.86
CA PHE A 368 -13.05 12.91 -8.90
C PHE A 368 -12.45 12.59 -10.26
N VAL A 369 -13.31 12.21 -11.21
CA VAL A 369 -12.96 12.09 -12.63
C VAL A 369 -13.83 13.06 -13.43
N LEU A 370 -13.19 14.02 -14.08
CA LEU A 370 -13.85 14.95 -14.98
C LEU A 370 -13.65 14.51 -16.41
N GLY A 371 -14.75 14.12 -17.06
CA GLY A 371 -14.77 13.70 -18.46
C GLY A 371 -15.80 14.45 -19.28
N GLN A 372 -16.03 14.01 -20.52
CA GLN A 372 -16.99 14.63 -21.43
C GLN A 372 -18.44 14.56 -20.95
N GLU A 373 -18.79 13.57 -20.12
CA GLU A 373 -20.13 13.37 -19.56
C GLU A 373 -20.38 14.14 -18.25
N GLY A 374 -19.37 14.85 -17.73
CA GLY A 374 -19.40 15.56 -16.47
C GLY A 374 -18.39 15.04 -15.44
N ALA A 375 -18.57 15.43 -14.19
CA ALA A 375 -17.75 15.03 -13.07
C ALA A 375 -18.36 13.82 -12.34
N GLU A 376 -17.56 12.79 -12.13
CA GLU A 376 -17.90 11.55 -11.39
C GLU A 376 -17.12 11.51 -10.09
N VAL A 377 -17.78 11.07 -9.00
CA VAL A 377 -17.14 10.88 -7.69
C VAL A 377 -16.80 9.41 -7.50
N LEU A 378 -15.54 9.13 -7.18
CA LEU A 378 -15.08 7.82 -6.76
C LEU A 378 -14.95 7.82 -5.24
N GLU A 379 -15.97 7.28 -4.57
CA GLU A 379 -16.13 7.36 -3.11
C GLU A 379 -15.02 6.63 -2.35
N ALA A 380 -14.77 7.12 -1.14
CA ALA A 380 -13.68 6.71 -0.26
C ALA A 380 -14.06 5.57 0.69
N GLY A 381 -13.06 4.78 1.07
CA GLY A 381 -13.14 3.89 2.24
C GLY A 381 -12.97 4.65 3.54
N GLN A 382 -13.69 4.25 4.58
CA GLN A 382 -13.78 5.01 5.85
C GLN A 382 -12.64 4.76 6.85
N VAL A 383 -11.74 3.80 6.62
CA VAL A 383 -10.71 3.41 7.61
C VAL A 383 -9.31 3.80 7.15
N PRO A 384 -8.61 4.68 7.92
CA PRO A 384 -7.22 5.05 7.62
C PRO A 384 -6.24 3.87 7.65
N ALA A 385 -5.11 4.02 6.93
CA ALA A 385 -4.01 3.08 6.94
C ALA A 385 -3.38 2.99 8.34
N GLY A 386 -2.90 1.80 8.70
CA GLY A 386 -2.24 1.57 9.99
C GLY A 386 -3.20 1.32 11.18
N ILE A 387 -4.51 1.27 10.96
CA ILE A 387 -5.48 1.00 12.04
C ILE A 387 -5.88 -0.48 12.10
N LEU A 388 -6.17 -1.11 10.98
CA LEU A 388 -6.62 -2.50 10.91
C LEU A 388 -5.65 -3.36 10.12
N SER A 389 -5.31 -4.53 10.68
CA SER A 389 -4.43 -5.52 10.01
C SER A 389 -5.06 -6.14 8.76
N GLU A 390 -6.39 -6.19 8.70
CA GLU A 390 -7.17 -6.74 7.59
C GLU A 390 -7.95 -5.64 6.84
N ALA A 391 -7.49 -4.38 6.90
CA ALA A 391 -8.09 -3.34 6.10
C ALA A 391 -7.87 -3.65 4.62
N GLU A 392 -8.90 -4.14 3.95
CA GLU A 392 -8.88 -4.21 2.50
C GLU A 392 -9.10 -2.80 1.95
N PRO A 393 -8.23 -2.34 1.03
CA PRO A 393 -8.45 -1.07 0.36
C PRO A 393 -9.75 -1.12 -0.44
N VAL A 394 -10.49 -0.03 -0.45
CA VAL A 394 -11.55 0.14 -1.46
C VAL A 394 -10.85 0.22 -2.81
N MET A 395 -11.23 -0.67 -3.72
CA MET A 395 -10.70 -0.71 -5.08
C MET A 395 -11.81 -0.38 -6.06
N LEU A 396 -11.58 0.64 -6.86
CA LEU A 396 -12.49 1.07 -7.92
C LEU A 396 -11.73 1.12 -9.23
N SER A 397 -12.31 0.59 -10.29
CA SER A 397 -11.73 0.62 -11.63
C SER A 397 -12.62 1.43 -12.58
N ARG A 398 -12.01 2.34 -13.34
CA ARG A 398 -12.68 3.23 -14.29
C ARG A 398 -11.91 3.29 -15.61
N LYS A 399 -12.58 3.16 -16.72
CA LYS A 399 -12.00 3.44 -18.04
C LYS A 399 -11.95 4.96 -18.26
N LEU A 400 -10.75 5.46 -18.52
CA LEU A 400 -10.52 6.85 -18.91
C LEU A 400 -10.46 6.99 -20.43
N TRP A 401 -10.90 8.14 -20.90
CA TRP A 401 -10.89 8.54 -22.30
C TRP A 401 -9.95 9.73 -22.53
N ASP A 402 -9.64 9.98 -23.78
CA ASP A 402 -8.79 11.11 -24.20
C ASP A 402 -9.36 12.45 -23.72
N GLY A 403 -8.57 13.18 -22.96
CA GLY A 403 -8.95 14.46 -22.34
C GLY A 403 -9.59 14.37 -20.96
N ASP A 404 -9.82 13.18 -20.41
CA ASP A 404 -10.31 13.03 -19.04
C ASP A 404 -9.25 13.49 -18.01
N HIS A 405 -9.73 13.99 -16.87
CA HIS A 405 -8.89 14.44 -15.76
C HIS A 405 -9.22 13.67 -14.48
N ILE A 406 -8.20 13.25 -13.76
CA ILE A 406 -8.28 12.69 -12.42
C ILE A 406 -7.96 13.82 -11.44
N ILE A 407 -8.79 14.01 -10.42
CA ILE A 407 -8.62 15.02 -9.39
C ILE A 407 -8.63 14.33 -8.03
N MET A 408 -7.53 14.43 -7.27
CA MET A 408 -7.38 13.93 -5.91
C MET A 408 -7.22 15.13 -4.98
N VAL A 409 -7.90 15.09 -3.84
CA VAL A 409 -7.90 16.18 -2.86
C VAL A 409 -7.77 15.62 -1.45
N THR A 410 -7.20 16.40 -0.54
CA THR A 410 -7.27 16.11 0.90
C THR A 410 -8.59 16.61 1.50
N ASP A 411 -8.95 16.11 2.67
CA ASP A 411 -10.18 16.49 3.37
C ASP A 411 -10.23 17.99 3.69
N GLY A 412 -9.07 18.61 3.96
CA GLY A 412 -8.98 20.07 4.15
C GLY A 412 -9.52 20.89 2.98
N VAL A 413 -9.41 20.39 1.74
CA VAL A 413 -9.97 21.03 0.55
C VAL A 413 -11.50 20.94 0.55
N LEU A 414 -12.03 19.73 0.80
CA LEU A 414 -13.49 19.51 0.83
C LEU A 414 -14.13 20.21 2.01
N ASP A 415 -13.46 20.20 3.17
CA ASP A 415 -13.97 20.85 4.38
C ASP A 415 -14.07 22.37 4.28
N ALA A 416 -13.32 22.98 3.39
CA ALA A 416 -13.44 24.40 3.10
C ALA A 416 -14.69 24.74 2.28
N LEU A 417 -15.29 23.78 1.54
CA LEU A 417 -16.43 24.04 0.67
C LEU A 417 -17.72 24.29 1.45
N PRO A 418 -18.63 25.15 0.92
CA PRO A 418 -19.91 25.44 1.54
C PRO A 418 -20.93 24.30 1.32
N GLY A 419 -21.91 24.22 2.22
CA GLY A 419 -23.03 23.29 2.12
C GLY A 419 -22.81 21.97 2.85
N GLU A 420 -23.84 21.11 2.85
CA GLU A 420 -23.80 19.78 3.45
C GLU A 420 -23.22 18.73 2.50
N ASP A 421 -23.49 18.89 1.20
CA ASP A 421 -22.98 18.00 0.14
C ASP A 421 -21.77 18.68 -0.58
N LYS A 422 -20.59 18.45 -0.01
CA LYS A 422 -19.33 19.02 -0.47
C LYS A 422 -18.86 18.40 -1.79
N GLU A 423 -19.16 17.13 -1.98
CA GLU A 423 -18.82 16.37 -3.19
C GLU A 423 -19.60 16.92 -4.37
N GLN A 424 -20.90 17.15 -4.20
CA GLN A 424 -21.73 17.77 -5.23
C GLN A 424 -21.27 19.20 -5.55
N ALA A 425 -20.87 19.98 -4.54
CA ALA A 425 -20.34 21.33 -4.74
C ALA A 425 -19.03 21.30 -5.56
N MET A 426 -18.14 20.32 -5.29
CA MET A 426 -16.93 20.13 -6.06
C MET A 426 -17.25 19.73 -7.51
N CYS A 427 -18.15 18.76 -7.73
CA CYS A 427 -18.54 18.35 -9.08
C CYS A 427 -19.10 19.51 -9.91
N GLN A 428 -20.00 20.32 -9.33
CA GLN A 428 -20.54 21.49 -10.00
C GLN A 428 -19.47 22.51 -10.38
N PHE A 429 -18.48 22.70 -9.51
CA PHE A 429 -17.35 23.57 -9.81
C PHE A 429 -16.50 22.99 -10.95
N LEU A 430 -16.13 21.70 -10.88
CA LEU A 430 -15.33 21.04 -11.91
C LEU A 430 -16.01 21.09 -13.29
N GLU A 431 -17.32 20.88 -13.35
CA GLU A 431 -18.10 20.98 -14.60
C GLU A 431 -18.18 22.41 -15.15
N SER A 432 -17.95 23.41 -14.32
CA SER A 432 -17.92 24.82 -14.74
C SER A 432 -16.57 25.26 -15.32
N LEU A 433 -15.53 24.45 -15.19
CA LEU A 433 -14.19 24.76 -15.67
C LEU A 433 -14.09 24.58 -17.18
N ASP A 434 -13.48 25.53 -17.85
CA ASP A 434 -13.05 25.35 -19.23
C ASP A 434 -11.86 24.40 -19.31
N PHE A 435 -11.59 23.86 -20.51
CA PHE A 435 -10.40 23.06 -20.74
C PHE A 435 -9.13 23.83 -20.44
N MET A 436 -8.29 23.29 -19.55
CA MET A 436 -7.04 23.90 -19.11
C MET A 436 -5.98 22.84 -18.79
N PRO A 437 -4.69 23.22 -18.74
CA PRO A 437 -3.63 22.31 -18.29
C PRO A 437 -3.86 21.85 -16.83
N PRO A 438 -3.46 20.60 -16.48
CA PRO A 438 -3.66 20.06 -15.13
C PRO A 438 -3.11 20.97 -14.02
N GLN A 439 -1.95 21.61 -14.21
CA GLN A 439 -1.38 22.52 -13.22
C GLN A 439 -2.31 23.71 -12.93
N GLU A 440 -2.85 24.34 -13.97
CA GLU A 440 -3.80 25.45 -13.81
C GLU A 440 -5.10 24.97 -13.15
N MET A 441 -5.56 23.77 -13.48
CA MET A 441 -6.73 23.15 -12.86
C MET A 441 -6.54 22.94 -11.35
N ALA A 442 -5.39 22.41 -10.92
CA ALA A 442 -5.09 22.24 -9.50
C ALA A 442 -5.09 23.57 -8.74
N GLU A 443 -4.49 24.60 -9.31
CA GLU A 443 -4.45 25.95 -8.73
C GLU A 443 -5.87 26.54 -8.62
N ARG A 444 -6.70 26.42 -9.65
CA ARG A 444 -8.09 26.90 -9.65
C ARG A 444 -8.97 26.20 -8.63
N ILE A 445 -8.82 24.89 -8.46
CA ILE A 445 -9.58 24.13 -7.45
C ILE A 445 -9.18 24.60 -6.05
N LEU A 446 -7.89 24.78 -5.79
CA LEU A 446 -7.40 25.25 -4.51
C LEU A 446 -7.85 26.70 -4.22
N GLU A 447 -7.79 27.60 -5.20
CA GLU A 447 -8.30 28.97 -5.10
C GLU A 447 -9.82 28.99 -4.80
N PHE A 448 -10.58 28.12 -5.46
CA PHE A 448 -12.02 27.98 -5.21
C PHE A 448 -12.28 27.58 -3.76
N ALA A 449 -11.64 26.55 -3.23
CA ALA A 449 -11.80 26.15 -1.85
C ALA A 449 -11.38 27.24 -0.86
N LEU A 450 -10.26 27.92 -1.09
CA LEU A 450 -9.78 29.03 -0.26
C LEU A 450 -10.70 30.25 -0.29
N SER A 451 -11.52 30.40 -1.31
CA SER A 451 -12.45 31.56 -1.41
C SER A 451 -13.55 31.54 -0.34
N PHE A 452 -13.83 30.37 0.27
CA PHE A 452 -14.88 30.23 1.29
C PHE A 452 -14.35 30.32 2.73
N VAL A 453 -13.04 30.33 2.93
CA VAL A 453 -12.41 30.36 4.26
C VAL A 453 -11.43 31.52 4.39
N PRO A 454 -11.29 32.13 5.57
CA PRO A 454 -10.35 33.27 5.75
C PRO A 454 -8.87 32.81 5.77
N GLY A 455 -8.60 31.52 5.73
CA GLY A 455 -7.28 30.90 5.73
C GLY A 455 -7.43 29.37 5.85
N ALA A 456 -6.41 28.64 5.45
CA ALA A 456 -6.42 27.18 5.51
C ALA A 456 -6.55 26.70 6.96
N ARG A 457 -7.67 26.06 7.29
CA ARG A 457 -7.93 25.50 8.63
C ARG A 457 -7.24 24.20 8.86
N ASP A 458 -6.93 23.47 7.78
CA ASP A 458 -6.12 22.28 7.71
C ASP A 458 -5.22 22.30 6.50
N ASP A 459 -4.32 21.35 6.35
CA ASP A 459 -3.51 21.19 5.16
C ASP A 459 -4.41 20.94 3.94
N MET A 460 -4.13 21.60 2.84
CA MET A 460 -4.95 21.55 1.64
C MET A 460 -4.09 21.19 0.45
N THR A 461 -4.33 20.02 -0.15
CA THR A 461 -3.60 19.56 -1.32
C THR A 461 -4.58 19.14 -2.41
N VAL A 462 -4.32 19.59 -3.62
CA VAL A 462 -5.03 19.22 -4.84
C VAL A 462 -4.02 18.65 -5.83
N LEU A 463 -4.26 17.45 -6.29
CA LEU A 463 -3.51 16.81 -7.38
C LEU A 463 -4.44 16.62 -8.58
N THR A 464 -3.91 16.87 -9.75
CA THR A 464 -4.65 16.66 -11.00
C THR A 464 -3.78 15.89 -11.99
N ALA A 465 -4.40 15.03 -12.78
CA ALA A 465 -3.74 14.39 -13.90
C ALA A 465 -4.69 14.28 -15.09
N GLY A 466 -4.28 14.85 -16.21
CA GLY A 466 -5.01 14.72 -17.46
C GLY A 466 -4.42 13.61 -18.33
N ILE A 467 -5.28 12.80 -18.97
CA ILE A 467 -4.89 11.72 -19.85
C ILE A 467 -5.09 12.11 -21.31
N TRP A 468 -4.07 11.85 -22.13
CA TRP A 468 -4.14 12.09 -23.58
C TRP A 468 -3.62 10.90 -24.35
N LYS A 469 -4.26 10.63 -25.48
CA LYS A 469 -3.79 9.63 -26.43
C LYS A 469 -2.57 10.18 -27.16
N LYS A 470 -1.50 9.38 -27.26
CA LYS A 470 -0.31 9.74 -28.03
C LYS A 470 -0.61 9.68 -29.52
N GLU A 471 -0.21 10.71 -30.29
CA GLU A 471 -0.36 10.76 -31.75
C GLU A 471 0.51 9.73 -32.49
#